data_0b5e6c712bc7b79f3e90e59abfdd3502
#
_entry.id   0b5e6c712bc7b79f3e90e59abfdd3502
#
_cell.length_a   1.000
_cell.length_b   1.000
_cell.length_c   1.000
_cell.angle_alpha   90.00
_cell.angle_beta   90.00
_cell.angle_gamma   90.00
#
_symmetry.space_group_name_H-M   'P 1'
#
loop_
_entity.id
_entity.type
_entity.pdbx_description
1 polymer ?
#
loop_
_entity_poly.entity_id
_entity_poly.type
_entity_poly.pdbx_seq_one_letter_code
_entity_poly.pdbx_strand_id
1 'polypeptide(L)' 'MKRYGDKYRDSGAAAYECGPDWIRIRFHHGGTYRYDARHPGLEHVVQMQRLAEAGSGLNTYINQHVRSDYAAREGDT' A
#
# COMPACT_ATOMS: atom_id res chain seq x y z
N MET A 1 0.34 12.71 -2.24
CA MET A 1 -0.18 11.49 -1.59
C MET A 1 -1.12 11.83 -0.45
N LYS A 2 -2.15 11.04 -0.31
CA LYS A 2 -3.01 11.14 0.85
C LYS A 2 -2.34 10.51 2.05
N ARG A 3 -2.51 11.12 3.21
CA ARG A 3 -2.02 10.56 4.45
C ARG A 3 -2.85 9.33 4.82
N TYR A 4 -2.19 8.22 5.15
CA TYR A 4 -2.89 7.04 5.63
C TYR A 4 -3.36 7.28 7.07
N GLY A 5 -4.65 7.04 7.31
CA GLY A 5 -5.26 7.34 8.60
C GLY A 5 -4.72 6.54 9.78
N ASP A 6 -4.33 5.28 9.51
CA ASP A 6 -3.75 4.39 10.51
C ASP A 6 -4.57 4.36 11.80
N LYS A 7 -5.84 4.06 11.63
CA LYS A 7 -6.86 4.16 12.68
C LYS A 7 -6.49 3.42 13.95
N TYR A 8 -5.82 2.30 13.82
CA TYR A 8 -5.47 1.44 14.95
C TYR A 8 -3.98 1.40 15.23
N ARG A 9 -3.22 2.26 14.57
CA ARG A 9 -1.76 2.34 14.71
C ARG A 9 -1.08 1.00 14.48
N ASP A 10 -1.59 0.24 13.53
CA ASP A 10 -1.11 -1.10 13.26
C ASP A 10 -0.10 -1.17 12.14
N SER A 11 0.33 -0.05 11.59
CA SER A 11 1.04 -0.12 10.35
C SER A 11 2.28 0.73 10.28
N GLY A 12 3.13 0.37 9.31
CA GLY A 12 4.21 1.22 8.88
C GLY A 12 3.84 2.14 7.72
N ALA A 13 2.59 2.14 7.27
CA ALA A 13 2.18 2.97 6.13
C ALA A 13 1.96 4.40 6.57
N ALA A 14 2.59 5.35 5.87
CA ALA A 14 2.49 6.76 6.17
C ALA A 14 1.53 7.50 5.24
N ALA A 15 1.57 7.17 3.95
CA ALA A 15 0.78 7.85 2.94
C ALA A 15 0.55 6.91 1.76
N TYR A 16 -0.43 7.24 0.94
CA TYR A 16 -0.73 6.43 -0.23
C TYR A 16 -1.28 7.30 -1.36
N GLU A 17 -1.21 6.75 -2.57
CA GLU A 17 -1.77 7.38 -3.76
C GLU A 17 -2.37 6.28 -4.63
N CYS A 18 -3.60 6.48 -5.12
CA CYS A 18 -4.30 5.49 -5.92
C CYS A 18 -4.48 5.96 -7.34
N GLY A 19 -4.32 5.04 -8.29
CA GLY A 19 -4.71 5.23 -9.67
C GLY A 19 -5.80 4.24 -10.05
N PRO A 20 -6.15 4.14 -11.33
CA PRO A 20 -7.22 3.22 -11.76
C PRO A 20 -6.89 1.76 -11.47
N ASP A 21 -5.64 1.38 -11.58
CA ASP A 21 -5.21 0.00 -11.44
C ASP A 21 -3.89 -0.15 -10.66
N TRP A 22 -3.57 0.85 -9.86
CA TRP A 22 -2.33 0.82 -9.07
C TRP A 22 -2.51 1.56 -7.76
N ILE A 23 -1.62 1.28 -6.83
CA ILE A 23 -1.51 2.01 -5.57
C ILE A 23 -0.02 2.18 -5.23
N ARG A 24 0.35 3.37 -4.78
CA ARG A 24 1.68 3.66 -4.25
C ARG A 24 1.55 3.88 -2.76
N ILE A 25 2.41 3.23 -2.00
CA ILE A 25 2.37 3.33 -0.55
C ILE A 25 3.75 3.75 -0.06
N ARG A 26 3.77 4.85 0.68
CA ARG A 26 4.99 5.29 1.35
C ARG A 26 4.93 4.80 2.78
N PHE A 27 5.94 4.05 3.17
CA PHE A 27 6.06 3.56 4.53
C PHE A 27 6.87 4.53 5.38
N HIS A 28 6.66 4.49 6.68
CA HIS A 28 7.45 5.30 7.62
C HIS A 28 8.93 4.90 7.52
N HIS A 29 9.19 3.62 7.31
CA HIS A 29 10.53 3.08 7.12
C HIS A 29 10.53 2.20 5.89
N GLY A 30 11.58 2.27 5.08
CA GLY A 30 11.74 1.36 3.96
C GLY A 30 11.33 1.89 2.59
N GLY A 31 10.85 3.14 2.51
CA GLY A 31 10.63 3.79 1.23
C GLY A 31 9.22 3.66 0.68
N THR A 32 9.09 3.89 -0.62
CA THR A 32 7.82 3.89 -1.33
C THR A 32 7.76 2.72 -2.29
N TYR A 33 6.64 2.00 -2.29
CA TYR A 33 6.43 0.85 -3.15
C TYR A 33 5.18 1.06 -3.99
N ARG A 34 5.23 0.58 -5.23
CA ARG A 34 4.07 0.59 -6.13
C ARG A 34 3.59 -0.82 -6.38
N TYR A 35 2.27 -1.00 -6.31
CA TYR A 35 1.58 -2.27 -6.60
C TYR A 35 0.59 -2.00 -7.72
N ASP A 36 0.52 -2.92 -8.69
CA ASP A 36 -0.36 -2.71 -9.84
C ASP A 36 -1.01 -4.03 -10.28
N ALA A 37 -1.71 -3.96 -11.42
CA ALA A 37 -2.46 -5.09 -11.94
C ALA A 37 -1.58 -6.28 -12.32
N ARG A 38 -0.29 -6.07 -12.51
CA ARG A 38 0.67 -7.13 -12.82
C ARG A 38 1.29 -7.72 -11.55
N HIS A 39 1.56 -6.87 -10.56
CA HIS A 39 2.21 -7.25 -9.31
C HIS A 39 1.65 -6.43 -8.16
N PRO A 40 0.84 -7.03 -7.34
CA PRO A 40 0.46 -8.44 -7.22
C PRO A 40 -0.77 -8.84 -8.02
N GLY A 41 -1.41 -7.92 -8.74
CA GLY A 41 -2.63 -8.18 -9.46
C GLY A 41 -3.75 -7.25 -9.02
N LEU A 42 -4.71 -7.03 -9.92
CA LEU A 42 -5.76 -6.04 -9.72
C LEU A 42 -6.60 -6.32 -8.48
N GLU A 43 -6.90 -7.57 -8.20
CA GLU A 43 -7.70 -7.93 -7.02
C GLU A 43 -7.06 -7.42 -5.73
N HIS A 44 -5.75 -7.61 -5.61
CA HIS A 44 -5.02 -7.13 -4.45
C HIS A 44 -4.96 -5.62 -4.41
N VAL A 45 -4.77 -4.98 -5.57
CA VAL A 45 -4.72 -3.53 -5.65
C VAL A 45 -6.05 -2.91 -5.18
N VAL A 46 -7.16 -3.43 -5.66
CA VAL A 46 -8.48 -2.93 -5.26
C VAL A 46 -8.69 -3.07 -3.76
N GLN A 47 -8.32 -4.22 -3.22
CA GLN A 47 -8.46 -4.44 -1.78
C GLN A 47 -7.58 -3.49 -0.97
N MET A 48 -6.35 -3.29 -1.42
CA MET A 48 -5.45 -2.35 -0.74
C MET A 48 -5.98 -0.92 -0.81
N GLN A 49 -6.57 -0.52 -1.93
CA GLN A 49 -7.16 0.80 -2.06
C GLN A 49 -8.30 1.00 -1.06
N ARG A 50 -9.13 -0.02 -0.88
CA ARG A 50 -10.22 0.02 0.10
C ARG A 50 -9.69 0.16 1.52
N LEU A 51 -8.69 -0.62 1.87
CA LEU A 51 -8.09 -0.57 3.20
C LEU A 51 -7.39 0.75 3.45
N ALA A 52 -6.73 1.28 2.43
CA ALA A 52 -6.07 2.58 2.56
C ALA A 52 -7.08 3.68 2.84
N GLU A 53 -8.20 3.68 2.13
CA GLU A 53 -9.24 4.67 2.33
C GLU A 53 -9.94 4.51 3.68
N ALA A 54 -10.07 3.27 4.15
CA ALA A 54 -10.65 3.00 5.46
C ALA A 54 -9.72 3.41 6.60
N GLY A 55 -8.43 3.53 6.33
CA GLY A 55 -7.46 3.92 7.34
C GLY A 55 -7.09 2.82 8.33
N SER A 56 -7.30 1.55 7.95
CA SER A 56 -6.94 0.44 8.83
C SER A 56 -6.71 -0.84 8.03
N GLY A 57 -5.84 -1.69 8.53
CA GLY A 57 -5.63 -3.03 8.00
C GLY A 57 -4.71 -3.15 6.81
N LEU A 58 -4.24 -2.03 6.27
CA LEU A 58 -3.43 -2.05 5.06
C LEU A 58 -2.09 -2.77 5.28
N ASN A 59 -1.40 -2.45 6.33
CA ASN A 59 -0.09 -3.04 6.60
C ASN A 59 -0.20 -4.55 6.84
N THR A 60 -1.22 -4.97 7.58
CA THR A 60 -1.46 -6.39 7.83
C THR A 60 -1.74 -7.12 6.52
N TYR A 61 -2.57 -6.53 5.66
CA TYR A 61 -2.88 -7.13 4.37
C TYR A 61 -1.62 -7.29 3.52
N ILE A 62 -0.79 -6.26 3.46
CA ILE A 62 0.45 -6.31 2.68
C ILE A 62 1.35 -7.42 3.20
N ASN A 63 1.53 -7.51 4.50
CA ASN A 63 2.40 -8.53 5.08
C ASN A 63 1.89 -9.95 4.85
N GLN A 64 0.58 -10.14 4.85
CA GLN A 64 -0.02 -11.46 4.68
C GLN A 64 -0.11 -11.92 3.24
N HIS A 65 -0.26 -10.98 2.29
CA HIS A 65 -0.63 -11.36 0.93
C HIS A 65 0.36 -10.92 -0.14
N VAL A 66 0.97 -9.75 0.00
CA VAL A 66 1.69 -9.14 -1.11
C VAL A 66 3.07 -8.61 -0.74
N ARG A 67 3.60 -9.03 0.38
CA ARG A 67 4.83 -8.46 0.95
C ARG A 67 5.97 -8.28 -0.03
N SER A 68 6.22 -9.29 -0.86
CA SER A 68 7.33 -9.28 -1.81
C SER A 68 6.86 -9.10 -3.25
N ASP A 69 5.57 -8.92 -3.47
CA ASP A 69 4.99 -8.91 -4.81
C ASP A 69 4.56 -7.51 -5.19
N TYR A 70 5.52 -6.62 -5.26
CA TYR A 70 5.28 -5.25 -5.69
C TYR A 70 5.81 -5.03 -7.11
N ALA A 71 5.22 -4.04 -7.82
CA ALA A 71 5.64 -3.72 -9.17
C ALA A 71 6.97 -2.97 -9.19
N ALA A 72 7.16 -2.07 -8.23
CA ALA A 72 8.39 -1.29 -8.17
C ALA A 72 8.62 -0.77 -6.76
N ARG A 73 9.89 -0.67 -6.40
CA ARG A 73 10.32 0.05 -5.20
C ARG A 73 10.89 1.38 -5.67
N GLU A 74 10.33 2.48 -5.15
CA GLU A 74 10.65 3.81 -5.64
C GLU A 74 11.64 4.58 -4.76
N GLY A 75 12.35 3.91 -3.89
CA GLY A 75 13.38 4.55 -3.11
C GLY A 75 13.00 4.79 -1.66
N ASP A 76 13.87 5.48 -0.95
CA ASP A 76 13.83 5.59 0.50
C ASP A 76 13.44 6.97 1.00
N THR A 77 12.90 7.78 0.16
CA THR A 77 12.55 9.15 0.59
C THR A 77 11.16 9.26 1.13
#